data_94b3cc0e9929bfb80ac249f0fcb07b07
#
_entry.id   94b3cc0e9929bfb80ac249f0fcb07b07
#
_cell.length_a   1.000
_cell.length_b   1.000
_cell.length_c   1.000
_cell.angle_alpha   90.00
_cell.angle_beta   90.00
_cell.angle_gamma   90.00
#
_symmetry.space_group_name_H-M   'P 1'
#
loop_
_entity.id
_entity.type
_entity.pdbx_description
1 polymer ?
#
loop_
_entity_poly.entity_id
_entity_poly.type
_entity_poly.pdbx_seq_one_letter_code
_entity_poly.pdbx_strand_id
1 'polypeptide(L)'
;MERGAQDGSRMNADVRLSVEQVSYAYSPNPSQAPIFTLEATSFQVRPGEIVAVLGPNASGKSTVLRLIAGALQPLSGRILLNGAETHLMEPRARAQKIAMVQQESQLLFPAKVWEFVLQGRHPHGKSLRFENSDDVTIATNALRQVGADHLTDRWMDEISGGEKQRVILARALAQQPVLLLLDEPTLHLDIGAQVDFLHTLKKLTAVNRYAVVIVTHELNLAGEYADQVVLMQKGKCLRVGTPASVYQRDLLEQVFQTRLTVEQRVNGRPKVSVLESSE
;
A
#
# COMPACT_ATOMS: atom_id res chain seq x y z
N MET A 1 42.53 11.56 -17.42
CA MET A 1 41.69 11.69 -16.19
C MET A 1 40.22 11.76 -16.64
N GLU A 2 39.54 10.63 -16.72
CA GLU A 2 38.10 10.55 -16.97
C GLU A 2 37.66 9.11 -16.67
N ARG A 3 37.41 8.81 -15.41
CA ARG A 3 36.70 7.61 -14.94
C ARG A 3 35.99 7.99 -13.64
N GLY A 4 34.71 8.35 -13.75
CA GLY A 4 33.94 8.71 -12.54
C GLY A 4 32.51 9.08 -12.76
N ALA A 5 31.87 8.65 -13.87
CA ALA A 5 30.46 9.05 -14.15
C ALA A 5 29.55 7.91 -14.63
N GLN A 6 29.88 6.63 -14.41
CA GLN A 6 29.06 5.52 -14.94
C GLN A 6 28.43 4.61 -13.88
N ASP A 7 28.60 4.85 -12.59
CA ASP A 7 28.09 3.93 -11.55
C ASP A 7 26.70 4.29 -11.01
N GLY A 8 26.19 5.50 -11.23
CA GLY A 8 24.86 5.94 -10.79
C GLY A 8 23.68 5.43 -11.65
N SER A 9 23.93 5.01 -12.89
CA SER A 9 22.88 4.66 -13.87
C SER A 9 22.40 3.19 -13.77
N ARG A 10 23.22 2.29 -13.24
CA ARG A 10 22.86 0.86 -13.15
C ARG A 10 22.05 0.47 -11.90
N MET A 11 22.06 1.27 -10.85
CA MET A 11 21.27 1.00 -9.62
C MET A 11 19.77 1.34 -9.75
N ASN A 12 19.36 2.14 -10.73
CA ASN A 12 17.98 2.62 -10.87
C ASN A 12 17.05 1.74 -11.72
N ALA A 13 17.56 0.77 -12.45
CA ALA A 13 16.74 -0.04 -13.38
C ALA A 13 15.81 -1.05 -12.68
N ASP A 14 16.03 -1.35 -11.39
CA ASP A 14 15.27 -2.36 -10.64
C ASP A 14 14.36 -1.75 -9.54
N VAL A 15 14.19 -0.44 -9.49
CA VAL A 15 13.32 0.25 -8.54
C VAL A 15 12.02 0.69 -9.23
N ARG A 16 10.88 0.23 -8.70
CA ARG A 16 9.55 0.60 -9.22
C ARG A 16 9.08 1.94 -8.67
N LEU A 17 9.20 2.12 -7.35
CA LEU A 17 8.83 3.34 -6.64
C LEU A 17 10.03 3.85 -5.85
N SER A 18 10.38 5.14 -6.00
CA SER A 18 11.36 5.84 -5.17
C SER A 18 10.71 7.05 -4.50
N VAL A 19 10.75 7.08 -3.18
CA VAL A 19 10.38 8.23 -2.35
C VAL A 19 11.67 8.85 -1.85
N GLU A 20 11.96 10.11 -2.24
CA GLU A 20 13.27 10.74 -2.03
C GLU A 20 13.10 12.05 -1.26
N GLN A 21 13.47 12.07 0.01
CA GLN A 21 13.47 13.23 0.92
C GLN A 21 12.15 14.00 0.91
N VAL A 22 11.03 13.27 0.85
CA VAL A 22 9.70 13.85 0.71
C VAL A 22 9.22 14.43 2.02
N SER A 23 8.84 15.70 2.01
CA SER A 23 8.18 16.38 3.12
C SER A 23 6.81 16.93 2.72
N TYR A 24 5.94 17.11 3.72
CA TYR A 24 4.61 17.67 3.52
C TYR A 24 4.10 18.33 4.79
N ALA A 25 3.22 19.34 4.67
CA ALA A 25 2.55 19.94 5.81
C ALA A 25 1.09 20.24 5.48
N TYR A 26 0.20 19.93 6.42
CA TYR A 26 -1.18 20.41 6.38
C TYR A 26 -1.26 21.74 7.12
N SER A 27 -1.57 22.81 6.41
CA SER A 27 -1.86 24.14 6.99
C SER A 27 -3.26 24.54 6.60
N PRO A 28 -4.11 24.91 7.55
CA PRO A 28 -5.47 25.40 7.26
C PRO A 28 -5.42 26.76 6.57
N ASN A 29 -4.35 27.54 6.79
CA ASN A 29 -4.09 28.82 6.16
C ASN A 29 -2.57 29.00 6.03
N PRO A 30 -2.04 29.55 4.91
CA PRO A 30 -0.61 29.82 4.73
C PRO A 30 0.05 30.63 5.85
N SER A 31 -0.73 31.46 6.56
CA SER A 31 -0.25 32.31 7.66
C SER A 31 -0.26 31.62 9.03
N GLN A 32 -0.72 30.39 9.14
CA GLN A 32 -0.80 29.65 10.40
C GLN A 32 0.22 28.51 10.44
N ALA A 33 0.65 28.17 11.65
CA ALA A 33 1.49 27.00 11.85
C ALA A 33 0.79 25.73 11.34
N PRO A 34 1.53 24.80 10.73
CA PRO A 34 0.94 23.56 10.24
C PRO A 34 0.38 22.73 11.40
N ILE A 35 -0.81 22.14 11.19
CA ILE A 35 -1.43 21.22 12.16
C ILE A 35 -0.77 19.85 12.13
N PHE A 36 -0.08 19.50 11.05
CA PHE A 36 0.69 18.29 10.91
C PHE A 36 1.83 18.50 9.90
N THR A 37 3.00 17.95 10.20
CA THR A 37 4.16 17.97 9.30
C THR A 37 4.70 16.55 9.11
N LEU A 38 4.87 16.13 7.87
CA LEU A 38 5.67 14.98 7.47
C LEU A 38 7.10 15.46 7.23
N GLU A 39 8.05 14.97 8.01
CA GLU A 39 9.47 15.27 7.82
C GLU A 39 10.04 14.45 6.64
N ALA A 40 11.20 14.86 6.17
CA ALA A 40 11.86 14.24 5.02
C ALA A 40 11.94 12.71 5.15
N THR A 41 11.18 12.04 4.29
CA THR A 41 11.02 10.59 4.29
C THR A 41 11.58 10.01 2.99
N SER A 42 12.36 8.91 3.10
CA SER A 42 12.95 8.24 1.93
C SER A 42 12.85 6.73 2.07
N PHE A 43 12.36 6.06 1.01
CA PHE A 43 12.38 4.61 0.86
C PHE A 43 12.13 4.22 -0.61
N GLN A 44 12.36 2.96 -0.93
CA GLN A 44 12.18 2.42 -2.26
C GLN A 44 11.36 1.13 -2.23
N VAL A 45 10.67 0.83 -3.33
CA VAL A 45 9.93 -0.43 -3.51
C VAL A 45 10.32 -1.03 -4.86
N ARG A 46 10.73 -2.29 -4.84
CA ARG A 46 11.08 -3.06 -6.04
C ARG A 46 9.88 -3.82 -6.60
N PRO A 47 9.93 -4.23 -7.87
CA PRO A 47 8.93 -5.15 -8.43
C PRO A 47 8.93 -6.49 -7.68
N GLY A 48 7.76 -6.92 -7.22
CA GLY A 48 7.60 -8.14 -6.43
C GLY A 48 7.81 -7.97 -4.92
N GLU A 49 7.93 -6.72 -4.44
CA GLU A 49 8.20 -6.38 -3.04
C GLU A 49 6.97 -5.77 -2.35
N ILE A 50 6.77 -6.11 -1.09
CA ILE A 50 5.78 -5.51 -0.20
C ILE A 50 6.52 -4.66 0.84
N VAL A 51 6.26 -3.36 0.85
CA VAL A 51 6.74 -2.42 1.87
C VAL A 51 5.58 -2.05 2.79
N ALA A 52 5.72 -2.32 4.08
CA ALA A 52 4.75 -1.94 5.09
C ALA A 52 5.13 -0.59 5.73
N VAL A 53 4.22 0.37 5.70
CA VAL A 53 4.33 1.62 6.45
C VAL A 53 3.61 1.44 7.77
N LEU A 54 4.37 1.38 8.86
CA LEU A 54 3.90 1.12 10.22
C LEU A 54 3.99 2.37 11.10
N GLY A 55 3.13 2.45 12.08
CA GLY A 55 3.15 3.48 13.11
C GLY A 55 1.80 3.67 13.77
N PRO A 56 1.74 4.40 14.90
CA PRO A 56 0.49 4.72 15.58
C PRO A 56 -0.44 5.60 14.70
N ASN A 57 -1.67 5.78 15.16
CA ASN A 57 -2.60 6.71 14.52
C ASN A 57 -2.01 8.11 14.47
N ALA A 58 -2.34 8.86 13.41
CA ALA A 58 -1.82 10.20 13.14
C ALA A 58 -0.27 10.28 12.96
N SER A 59 0.43 9.16 12.72
CA SER A 59 1.87 9.20 12.41
C SER A 59 2.22 9.69 10.99
N GLY A 60 1.22 9.83 10.09
CA GLY A 60 1.42 10.29 8.72
C GLY A 60 1.35 9.20 7.64
N LYS A 61 1.01 7.96 7.98
CA LYS A 61 0.95 6.82 7.06
C LYS A 61 0.08 7.09 5.82
N SER A 62 -1.19 7.47 6.02
CA SER A 62 -2.11 7.77 4.92
C SER A 62 -1.69 9.03 4.13
N THR A 63 -0.95 9.96 4.75
CA THR A 63 -0.34 11.10 4.06
C THR A 63 0.72 10.62 3.07
N VAL A 64 1.57 9.69 3.47
CA VAL A 64 2.57 9.06 2.57
C VAL A 64 1.87 8.38 1.39
N LEU A 65 0.80 7.59 1.63
CA LEU A 65 0.05 6.97 0.52
C LEU A 65 -0.55 8.01 -0.44
N ARG A 66 -1.14 9.10 0.08
CA ARG A 66 -1.74 10.16 -0.76
C ARG A 66 -0.68 10.89 -1.57
N LEU A 67 0.50 11.11 -1.02
CA LEU A 67 1.65 11.68 -1.75
C LEU A 67 2.12 10.74 -2.85
N ILE A 68 2.28 9.45 -2.58
CA ILE A 68 2.65 8.44 -3.58
C ILE A 68 1.61 8.36 -4.71
N ALA A 69 0.32 8.39 -4.35
CA ALA A 69 -0.79 8.41 -5.30
C ALA A 69 -0.85 9.69 -6.15
N GLY A 70 -0.04 10.71 -5.82
CA GLY A 70 -0.07 12.03 -6.47
C GLY A 70 -1.35 12.81 -6.19
N ALA A 71 -2.08 12.46 -5.14
CA ALA A 71 -3.24 13.22 -4.66
C ALA A 71 -2.83 14.45 -3.84
N LEU A 72 -1.61 14.43 -3.30
CA LEU A 72 -0.97 15.56 -2.63
C LEU A 72 0.35 15.86 -3.35
N GLN A 73 0.72 17.14 -3.40
CA GLN A 73 2.02 17.58 -3.91
C GLN A 73 2.99 17.75 -2.74
N PRO A 74 4.20 17.16 -2.78
CA PRO A 74 5.20 17.32 -1.73
C PRO A 74 5.67 18.78 -1.65
N LEU A 75 6.03 19.24 -0.45
CA LEU A 75 6.69 20.54 -0.23
C LEU A 75 8.16 20.49 -0.62
N SER A 76 8.82 19.36 -0.40
CA SER A 76 10.18 19.10 -0.85
C SER A 76 10.37 17.63 -1.19
N GLY A 77 11.46 17.31 -1.87
CA GLY A 77 11.73 15.96 -2.35
C GLY A 77 10.90 15.60 -3.57
N ARG A 78 10.95 14.32 -3.96
CA ARG A 78 10.23 13.82 -5.13
C ARG A 78 9.81 12.36 -4.96
N ILE A 79 8.78 11.98 -5.69
CA ILE A 79 8.27 10.60 -5.72
C ILE A 79 8.26 10.14 -7.17
N LEU A 80 9.05 9.12 -7.46
CA LEU A 80 9.26 8.59 -8.80
C LEU A 80 8.61 7.21 -8.94
N LEU A 81 7.78 7.03 -9.94
CA LEU A 81 7.26 5.74 -10.39
C LEU A 81 7.85 5.41 -11.75
N ASN A 82 8.67 4.35 -11.83
CA ASN A 82 9.45 4.04 -13.03
C ASN A 82 10.24 5.26 -13.57
N GLY A 83 10.80 6.07 -12.66
CA GLY A 83 11.58 7.27 -13.02
C GLY A 83 10.77 8.53 -13.34
N ALA A 84 9.43 8.46 -13.42
CA ALA A 84 8.57 9.64 -13.64
C ALA A 84 7.97 10.13 -12.31
N GLU A 85 7.96 11.44 -12.09
CA GLU A 85 7.35 12.04 -10.89
C GLU A 85 5.84 11.86 -10.87
N THR A 86 5.31 11.24 -9.80
CA THR A 86 3.90 10.86 -9.73
C THR A 86 2.93 12.04 -9.78
N HIS A 87 3.26 13.16 -9.15
CA HIS A 87 2.40 14.34 -9.10
C HIS A 87 2.36 15.11 -10.44
N LEU A 88 3.39 14.94 -11.30
CA LEU A 88 3.45 15.54 -12.62
C LEU A 88 2.81 14.64 -13.71
N MET A 89 2.49 13.40 -13.39
CA MET A 89 1.84 12.51 -14.35
C MET A 89 0.43 12.99 -14.66
N GLU A 90 0.04 12.89 -15.92
CA GLU A 90 -1.34 13.09 -16.32
C GLU A 90 -2.26 12.17 -15.50
N PRO A 91 -3.40 12.66 -14.94
CA PRO A 91 -4.23 11.91 -13.97
C PRO A 91 -4.64 10.52 -14.47
N ARG A 92 -4.99 10.40 -15.75
CA ARG A 92 -5.39 9.13 -16.35
C ARG A 92 -4.22 8.16 -16.49
N ALA A 93 -3.07 8.64 -16.97
CA ALA A 93 -1.84 7.83 -17.08
C ALA A 93 -1.36 7.35 -15.72
N ARG A 94 -1.50 8.18 -14.68
CA ARG A 94 -1.24 7.81 -13.30
C ARG A 94 -2.21 6.74 -12.79
N ALA A 95 -3.52 6.93 -13.02
CA ALA A 95 -4.54 5.97 -12.67
C ALA A 95 -4.42 4.62 -13.39
N GLN A 96 -3.78 4.56 -14.57
CA GLN A 96 -3.45 3.27 -15.21
C GLN A 96 -2.29 2.52 -14.54
N LYS A 97 -1.44 3.22 -13.78
CA LYS A 97 -0.23 2.63 -13.17
C LYS A 97 -0.33 2.42 -11.67
N ILE A 98 -1.14 3.21 -10.98
CA ILE A 98 -1.29 3.17 -9.52
C ILE A 98 -2.74 2.80 -9.19
N ALA A 99 -2.96 1.69 -8.52
CA ALA A 99 -4.25 1.35 -7.94
C ALA A 99 -4.21 1.53 -6.42
N MET A 100 -5.28 2.08 -5.86
CA MET A 100 -5.41 2.33 -4.43
C MET A 100 -6.62 1.59 -3.87
N VAL A 101 -6.38 0.80 -2.82
CA VAL A 101 -7.38 0.17 -1.97
C VAL A 101 -7.47 1.00 -0.69
N GLN A 102 -8.61 1.67 -0.49
CA GLN A 102 -8.86 2.50 0.69
C GLN A 102 -9.50 1.69 1.81
N GLN A 103 -9.34 2.15 3.05
CA GLN A 103 -9.87 1.54 4.26
C GLN A 103 -11.39 1.33 4.19
N GLU A 104 -12.13 2.29 3.65
CA GLU A 104 -13.59 2.21 3.45
C GLU A 104 -13.92 2.47 1.98
N SER A 105 -14.35 1.44 1.28
CA SER A 105 -14.98 1.57 -0.02
C SER A 105 -16.49 1.58 0.17
N GLN A 106 -17.05 2.77 0.50
CA GLN A 106 -18.50 2.92 0.54
C GLN A 106 -19.06 2.77 -0.88
N LEU A 107 -19.94 1.80 -1.05
CA LEU A 107 -20.74 1.69 -2.25
C LEU A 107 -21.85 2.74 -2.18
N LEU A 108 -21.80 3.72 -3.06
CA LEU A 108 -22.86 4.75 -3.15
C LEU A 108 -24.16 4.18 -3.73
N PHE A 109 -24.09 3.08 -4.47
CA PHE A 109 -25.24 2.41 -5.11
C PHE A 109 -25.07 0.90 -5.03
N PRO A 110 -26.15 0.12 -4.95
CA PRO A 110 -26.11 -1.33 -5.09
C PRO A 110 -25.45 -1.70 -6.42
N ALA A 111 -24.50 -2.64 -6.38
CA ALA A 111 -23.81 -3.15 -7.56
C ALA A 111 -23.54 -4.64 -7.42
N LYS A 112 -23.58 -5.37 -8.53
CA LYS A 112 -23.07 -6.74 -8.58
C LYS A 112 -21.55 -6.75 -8.52
N VAL A 113 -20.98 -7.86 -8.05
CA VAL A 113 -19.53 -8.03 -7.93
C VAL A 113 -18.81 -7.77 -9.26
N TRP A 114 -19.30 -8.31 -10.37
CA TRP A 114 -18.67 -8.10 -11.68
C TRP A 114 -18.70 -6.63 -12.12
N GLU A 115 -19.81 -5.92 -11.88
CA GLU A 115 -19.95 -4.49 -12.21
C GLU A 115 -18.97 -3.64 -11.39
N PHE A 116 -18.83 -3.98 -10.10
CA PHE A 116 -17.89 -3.31 -9.21
C PHE A 116 -16.44 -3.51 -9.65
N VAL A 117 -16.06 -4.73 -10.04
CA VAL A 117 -14.70 -5.02 -10.51
C VAL A 117 -14.42 -4.37 -11.86
N LEU A 118 -15.41 -4.35 -12.76
CA LEU A 118 -15.30 -3.70 -14.07
C LEU A 118 -15.02 -2.20 -13.96
N GLN A 119 -15.44 -1.52 -12.86
CA GLN A 119 -15.06 -0.11 -12.61
C GLN A 119 -13.54 0.10 -12.56
N GLY A 120 -12.75 -0.93 -12.23
CA GLY A 120 -11.29 -0.87 -12.31
C GLY A 120 -10.76 -0.55 -13.71
N ARG A 121 -11.57 -0.75 -14.75
CA ARG A 121 -11.20 -0.46 -16.14
C ARG A 121 -11.41 1.00 -16.57
N HIS A 122 -12.05 1.83 -15.73
CA HIS A 122 -12.28 3.25 -16.03
C HIS A 122 -11.06 4.01 -16.60
N PRO A 123 -9.85 3.87 -16.07
CA PRO A 123 -8.69 4.59 -16.62
C PRO A 123 -8.32 4.17 -18.03
N HIS A 124 -8.76 3.00 -18.51
CA HIS A 124 -8.44 2.46 -19.83
C HIS A 124 -9.52 2.77 -20.88
N GLY A 125 -10.77 3.01 -20.47
CA GLY A 125 -11.90 3.27 -21.37
C GLY A 125 -11.73 4.56 -22.16
N LYS A 126 -12.03 4.54 -23.45
CA LYS A 126 -12.07 5.74 -24.33
C LYS A 126 -13.44 6.43 -24.29
N SER A 127 -14.47 5.79 -23.74
CA SER A 127 -15.87 6.26 -23.66
C SER A 127 -16.50 5.70 -22.38
N LEU A 128 -17.64 6.28 -21.96
CA LEU A 128 -18.48 5.78 -20.88
C LEU A 128 -19.16 4.42 -21.17
N ARG A 129 -18.88 3.80 -22.30
CA ARG A 129 -19.43 2.47 -22.67
C ARG A 129 -18.45 1.40 -22.21
N PHE A 130 -18.86 0.65 -21.19
CA PHE A 130 -18.12 -0.43 -20.54
C PHE A 130 -18.20 -1.80 -21.27
N GLU A 131 -18.59 -1.84 -22.51
CA GLU A 131 -18.90 -3.10 -23.23
C GLU A 131 -17.76 -3.57 -24.15
N ASN A 132 -16.50 -3.33 -23.78
CA ASN A 132 -15.40 -3.97 -24.49
C ASN A 132 -15.23 -5.39 -23.89
N SER A 133 -15.30 -6.44 -24.75
CA SER A 133 -15.07 -7.84 -24.37
C SER A 133 -13.76 -8.06 -23.62
N ASP A 134 -12.73 -7.27 -23.94
CA ASP A 134 -11.43 -7.34 -23.28
C ASP A 134 -11.49 -6.86 -21.82
N ASP A 135 -12.23 -5.79 -21.53
CA ASP A 135 -12.39 -5.28 -20.18
C ASP A 135 -13.17 -6.25 -19.28
N VAL A 136 -14.19 -6.91 -19.82
CA VAL A 136 -14.93 -7.98 -19.12
C VAL A 136 -14.01 -9.17 -18.84
N THR A 137 -13.19 -9.56 -19.80
CA THR A 137 -12.22 -10.65 -19.64
C THR A 137 -11.18 -10.31 -18.56
N ILE A 138 -10.65 -9.09 -18.55
CA ILE A 138 -9.70 -8.61 -17.54
C ILE A 138 -10.34 -8.62 -16.15
N ALA A 139 -11.56 -8.10 -16.00
CA ALA A 139 -12.30 -8.08 -14.74
C ALA A 139 -12.56 -9.50 -14.21
N THR A 140 -12.99 -10.43 -15.08
CA THR A 140 -13.20 -11.84 -14.72
C THR A 140 -11.90 -12.52 -14.27
N ASN A 141 -10.81 -12.26 -14.99
CA ASN A 141 -9.49 -12.79 -14.61
C ASN A 141 -9.00 -12.22 -13.27
N ALA A 142 -9.27 -10.95 -13.00
CA ALA A 142 -8.96 -10.34 -11.70
C ALA A 142 -9.73 -11.02 -10.54
N LEU A 143 -11.02 -11.33 -10.73
CA LEU A 143 -11.79 -12.10 -9.75
C LEU A 143 -11.20 -13.51 -9.50
N ARG A 144 -10.80 -14.21 -10.57
CA ARG A 144 -10.15 -15.54 -10.44
C ARG A 144 -8.82 -15.45 -9.68
N GLN A 145 -8.02 -14.43 -9.92
CA GLN A 145 -6.73 -14.24 -9.23
C GLN A 145 -6.87 -14.12 -7.72
N VAL A 146 -7.98 -13.59 -7.24
CA VAL A 146 -8.26 -13.44 -5.79
C VAL A 146 -9.19 -14.54 -5.24
N GLY A 147 -9.58 -15.53 -6.06
CA GLY A 147 -10.48 -16.63 -5.67
C GLY A 147 -11.92 -16.17 -5.38
N ALA A 148 -12.39 -15.14 -6.09
CA ALA A 148 -13.72 -14.55 -5.91
C ALA A 148 -14.65 -14.69 -7.15
N ASP A 149 -14.27 -15.52 -8.13
CA ASP A 149 -15.02 -15.72 -9.37
C ASP A 149 -16.42 -16.35 -9.14
N HIS A 150 -16.56 -17.17 -8.10
CA HIS A 150 -17.84 -17.74 -7.69
C HIS A 150 -18.86 -16.69 -7.18
N LEU A 151 -18.41 -15.47 -6.90
CA LEU A 151 -19.24 -14.35 -6.41
C LEU A 151 -19.73 -13.43 -7.53
N THR A 152 -19.34 -13.67 -8.79
CA THR A 152 -19.54 -12.77 -9.94
C THR A 152 -20.94 -12.15 -10.01
N ASP A 153 -22.00 -12.95 -9.84
CA ASP A 153 -23.39 -12.50 -9.95
C ASP A 153 -24.05 -12.06 -8.63
N ARG A 154 -23.33 -12.18 -7.49
CA ARG A 154 -23.80 -11.73 -6.19
C ARG A 154 -23.79 -10.21 -6.09
N TRP A 155 -24.63 -9.67 -5.22
CA TRP A 155 -24.58 -8.27 -4.84
C TRP A 155 -23.46 -8.03 -3.83
N MET A 156 -22.86 -6.84 -3.86
CA MET A 156 -21.77 -6.48 -2.95
C MET A 156 -22.16 -6.41 -1.47
N ASP A 157 -23.43 -6.26 -1.17
CA ASP A 157 -24.00 -6.25 0.19
C ASP A 157 -24.39 -7.67 0.69
N GLU A 158 -24.42 -8.67 -0.20
CA GLU A 158 -24.72 -10.07 0.12
C GLU A 158 -23.47 -10.89 0.49
N ILE A 159 -22.28 -10.35 0.31
CA ILE A 159 -21.02 -11.06 0.53
C ILE A 159 -20.38 -10.69 1.87
N SER A 160 -19.63 -11.61 2.46
CA SER A 160 -18.90 -11.41 3.72
C SER A 160 -17.81 -10.33 3.63
N GLY A 161 -17.34 -9.81 4.76
CA GLY A 161 -16.27 -8.80 4.81
C GLY A 161 -14.99 -9.27 4.13
N GLY A 162 -14.57 -10.52 4.33
CA GLY A 162 -13.38 -11.09 3.70
C GLY A 162 -13.54 -11.26 2.19
N GLU A 163 -14.72 -11.68 1.72
CA GLU A 163 -15.06 -11.76 0.29
C GLU A 163 -15.08 -10.36 -0.33
N LYS A 164 -15.69 -9.39 0.34
CA LYS A 164 -15.73 -8.00 -0.09
C LYS A 164 -14.31 -7.43 -0.27
N GLN A 165 -13.42 -7.72 0.66
CA GLN A 165 -12.04 -7.25 0.57
C GLN A 165 -11.28 -7.89 -0.61
N ARG A 166 -11.50 -9.20 -0.89
CA ARG A 166 -10.97 -9.84 -2.10
C ARG A 166 -11.53 -9.20 -3.39
N VAL A 167 -12.82 -8.91 -3.42
CA VAL A 167 -13.45 -8.22 -4.57
C VAL A 167 -12.89 -6.80 -4.77
N ILE A 168 -12.65 -6.05 -3.68
CA ILE A 168 -12.01 -4.73 -3.75
C ILE A 168 -10.58 -4.86 -4.31
N LEU A 169 -9.81 -5.88 -3.89
CA LEU A 169 -8.51 -6.16 -4.47
C LEU A 169 -8.63 -6.53 -5.96
N ALA A 170 -9.62 -7.35 -6.36
CA ALA A 170 -9.86 -7.68 -7.75
C ALA A 170 -10.12 -6.42 -8.61
N ARG A 171 -10.90 -5.45 -8.12
CA ARG A 171 -11.10 -4.16 -8.82
C ARG A 171 -9.78 -3.43 -9.01
N ALA A 172 -8.92 -3.39 -7.98
CA ALA A 172 -7.60 -2.78 -8.09
C ALA A 172 -6.72 -3.50 -9.12
N LEU A 173 -6.76 -4.84 -9.17
CA LEU A 173 -6.02 -5.66 -10.14
C LEU A 173 -6.57 -5.50 -11.57
N ALA A 174 -7.90 -5.35 -11.73
CA ALA A 174 -8.51 -5.09 -13.03
C ALA A 174 -7.99 -3.80 -13.69
N GLN A 175 -7.50 -2.85 -12.90
CA GLN A 175 -6.82 -1.64 -13.38
C GLN A 175 -5.46 -1.95 -14.03
N GLN A 176 -4.91 -3.18 -13.88
CA GLN A 176 -3.59 -3.60 -14.37
C GLN A 176 -2.46 -2.66 -13.89
N PRO A 177 -2.39 -2.34 -12.61
CA PRO A 177 -1.41 -1.41 -12.08
C PRO A 177 0.00 -2.02 -12.05
N VAL A 178 1.01 -1.16 -11.90
CA VAL A 178 2.38 -1.57 -11.56
C VAL A 178 2.68 -1.33 -10.08
N LEU A 179 1.88 -0.51 -9.41
CA LEU A 179 1.96 -0.17 -7.99
C LEU A 179 0.58 -0.30 -7.34
N LEU A 180 0.53 -1.07 -6.26
CA LEU A 180 -0.64 -1.20 -5.39
C LEU A 180 -0.40 -0.43 -4.10
N LEU A 181 -1.33 0.44 -3.74
CA LEU A 181 -1.35 1.18 -2.48
C LEU A 181 -2.54 0.68 -1.66
N LEU A 182 -2.29 0.17 -0.46
CA LEU A 182 -3.34 -0.37 0.40
C LEU A 182 -3.33 0.37 1.75
N ASP A 183 -4.44 1.00 2.10
CA ASP A 183 -4.63 1.70 3.37
C ASP A 183 -5.48 0.85 4.30
N GLU A 184 -4.86 0.24 5.32
CA GLU A 184 -5.48 -0.62 6.33
C GLU A 184 -6.39 -1.73 5.73
N PRO A 185 -5.94 -2.52 4.74
CA PRO A 185 -6.81 -3.39 3.96
C PRO A 185 -7.38 -4.57 4.74
N THR A 186 -6.87 -4.87 5.91
CA THR A 186 -7.29 -5.98 6.77
C THR A 186 -8.11 -5.54 7.99
N LEU A 187 -8.38 -4.23 8.10
CA LEU A 187 -9.17 -3.69 9.20
C LEU A 187 -10.62 -4.26 9.15
N HIS A 188 -11.14 -4.62 10.31
CA HIS A 188 -12.47 -5.23 10.48
C HIS A 188 -12.65 -6.65 9.91
N LEU A 189 -11.57 -7.30 9.44
CA LEU A 189 -11.59 -8.70 9.08
C LEU A 189 -11.29 -9.59 10.29
N ASP A 190 -11.88 -10.77 10.35
CA ASP A 190 -11.45 -11.81 11.27
C ASP A 190 -10.02 -12.30 10.92
N ILE A 191 -9.37 -12.95 11.88
CA ILE A 191 -7.97 -13.39 11.75
C ILE A 191 -7.76 -14.29 10.52
N GLY A 192 -8.71 -15.19 10.24
CA GLY A 192 -8.62 -16.09 9.08
C GLY A 192 -8.64 -15.31 7.77
N ALA A 193 -9.60 -14.39 7.61
CA ALA A 193 -9.73 -13.56 6.44
C ALA A 193 -8.53 -12.61 6.25
N GLN A 194 -7.94 -12.09 7.34
CA GLN A 194 -6.71 -11.28 7.28
C GLN A 194 -5.53 -12.08 6.70
N VAL A 195 -5.31 -13.28 7.22
CA VAL A 195 -4.22 -14.18 6.77
C VAL A 195 -4.41 -14.57 5.31
N ASP A 196 -5.62 -14.97 4.92
CA ASP A 196 -5.95 -15.36 3.55
C ASP A 196 -5.75 -14.21 2.56
N PHE A 197 -6.17 -13.00 2.94
CA PHE A 197 -5.98 -11.79 2.13
C PHE A 197 -4.49 -11.50 1.91
N LEU A 198 -3.70 -11.46 2.97
CA LEU A 198 -2.27 -11.14 2.90
C LEU A 198 -1.48 -12.26 2.19
N HIS A 199 -1.87 -13.52 2.36
CA HIS A 199 -1.28 -14.64 1.63
C HIS A 199 -1.53 -14.50 0.13
N THR A 200 -2.78 -14.21 -0.26
CA THR A 200 -3.17 -13.94 -1.64
C THR A 200 -2.40 -12.75 -2.22
N LEU A 201 -2.34 -11.64 -1.48
CA LEU A 201 -1.58 -10.45 -1.88
C LEU A 201 -0.10 -10.77 -2.12
N LYS A 202 0.55 -11.49 -1.19
CA LYS A 202 1.96 -11.88 -1.32
C LYS A 202 2.21 -12.75 -2.54
N LYS A 203 1.36 -13.76 -2.77
CA LYS A 203 1.44 -14.62 -3.95
C LYS A 203 1.31 -13.82 -5.25
N LEU A 204 0.31 -12.94 -5.34
CA LEU A 204 0.07 -12.10 -6.51
C LEU A 204 1.22 -11.12 -6.75
N THR A 205 1.75 -10.53 -5.68
CA THR A 205 2.91 -9.62 -5.72
C THR A 205 4.12 -10.31 -6.33
N ALA A 206 4.44 -11.52 -5.89
CA ALA A 206 5.58 -12.27 -6.38
C ALA A 206 5.40 -12.70 -7.87
N VAL A 207 4.22 -13.24 -8.23
CA VAL A 207 3.94 -13.76 -9.57
C VAL A 207 3.88 -12.64 -10.61
N ASN A 208 3.15 -11.56 -10.32
CA ASN A 208 2.92 -10.48 -11.27
C ASN A 208 3.94 -9.33 -11.12
N ARG A 209 4.88 -9.45 -10.19
CA ARG A 209 5.90 -8.44 -9.89
C ARG A 209 5.32 -7.05 -9.58
N TYR A 210 4.18 -7.01 -8.89
CA TYR A 210 3.65 -5.73 -8.39
C TYR A 210 4.62 -5.12 -7.38
N ALA A 211 4.77 -3.80 -7.36
CA ALA A 211 5.25 -3.09 -6.19
C ALA A 211 4.07 -2.82 -5.26
N VAL A 212 4.20 -3.08 -3.97
CA VAL A 212 3.10 -2.91 -3.01
C VAL A 212 3.56 -2.04 -1.85
N VAL A 213 2.77 -1.01 -1.54
CA VAL A 213 2.88 -0.26 -0.27
C VAL A 213 1.61 -0.49 0.52
N ILE A 214 1.75 -1.08 1.70
CA ILE A 214 0.64 -1.35 2.61
C ILE A 214 0.80 -0.50 3.88
N VAL A 215 -0.20 0.29 4.21
CA VAL A 215 -0.30 0.96 5.51
C VAL A 215 -1.06 0.03 6.46
N THR A 216 -0.50 -0.19 7.64
CA THR A 216 -1.15 -0.97 8.70
C THR A 216 -0.62 -0.57 10.07
N HIS A 217 -1.35 -0.89 11.12
CA HIS A 217 -0.90 -0.82 12.51
C HIS A 217 -0.62 -2.22 13.10
N GLU A 218 -0.85 -3.28 12.32
CA GLU A 218 -0.71 -4.68 12.71
C GLU A 218 0.75 -5.14 12.62
N LEU A 219 1.50 -5.03 13.72
CA LEU A 219 2.93 -5.38 13.77
C LEU A 219 3.21 -6.80 13.30
N ASN A 220 2.45 -7.78 13.79
CA ASN A 220 2.70 -9.18 13.49
C ASN A 220 2.40 -9.54 12.02
N LEU A 221 1.37 -8.94 11.43
CA LEU A 221 1.06 -9.15 10.03
C LEU A 221 2.11 -8.51 9.12
N ALA A 222 2.52 -7.27 9.43
CA ALA A 222 3.61 -6.63 8.68
C ALA A 222 4.94 -7.39 8.84
N GLY A 223 5.26 -7.85 10.05
CA GLY A 223 6.45 -8.67 10.31
C GLY A 223 6.50 -9.95 9.48
N GLU A 224 5.34 -10.60 9.26
CA GLU A 224 5.24 -11.86 8.52
C GLU A 224 5.25 -11.66 7.00
N TYR A 225 4.53 -10.66 6.48
CA TYR A 225 4.27 -10.54 5.05
C TYR A 225 5.10 -9.49 4.33
N ALA A 226 5.57 -8.44 5.00
CA ALA A 226 6.36 -7.40 4.36
C ALA A 226 7.82 -7.83 4.14
N ASP A 227 8.41 -7.32 3.06
CA ASP A 227 9.82 -7.47 2.74
C ASP A 227 10.64 -6.33 3.35
N GLN A 228 10.05 -5.13 3.43
CA GLN A 228 10.58 -3.98 4.14
C GLN A 228 9.50 -3.31 5.00
N VAL A 229 9.94 -2.61 6.01
CA VAL A 229 9.13 -1.80 6.93
C VAL A 229 9.65 -0.38 6.98
N VAL A 230 8.74 0.58 6.87
CA VAL A 230 8.95 2.01 7.12
C VAL A 230 8.25 2.33 8.44
N LEU A 231 9.00 2.53 9.51
CA LEU A 231 8.45 2.82 10.83
C LEU A 231 8.32 4.32 11.03
N MET A 232 7.09 4.76 11.30
CA MET A 232 6.74 6.18 11.42
C MET A 232 6.19 6.53 12.80
N GLN A 233 6.53 7.72 13.27
CA GLN A 233 5.95 8.32 14.48
C GLN A 233 5.87 9.84 14.31
N LYS A 234 4.71 10.45 14.59
CA LYS A 234 4.49 11.91 14.61
C LYS A 234 5.07 12.64 13.39
N GLY A 235 4.83 12.10 12.19
CA GLY A 235 5.32 12.66 10.93
C GLY A 235 6.79 12.36 10.60
N LYS A 236 7.50 11.61 11.42
CA LYS A 236 8.91 11.23 11.20
C LYS A 236 9.03 9.79 10.74
N CYS A 237 9.87 9.54 9.75
CA CYS A 237 10.35 8.21 9.43
C CYS A 237 11.54 7.87 10.35
N LEU A 238 11.32 6.98 11.31
CA LEU A 238 12.35 6.64 12.29
C LEU A 238 13.33 5.58 11.77
N ARG A 239 12.84 4.62 11.00
CA ARG A 239 13.67 3.55 10.45
C ARG A 239 13.02 2.93 9.21
N VAL A 240 13.87 2.53 8.27
CA VAL A 240 13.52 1.74 7.09
C VAL A 240 14.43 0.52 7.03
N GLY A 241 13.88 -0.66 6.72
CA GLY A 241 14.67 -1.88 6.60
C GLY A 241 13.81 -3.15 6.61
N THR A 242 14.45 -4.30 6.67
CA THR A 242 13.73 -5.57 6.83
C THR A 242 13.00 -5.62 8.17
N PRO A 243 11.91 -6.39 8.31
CA PRO A 243 11.22 -6.54 9.59
C PRO A 243 12.18 -6.88 10.74
N ALA A 244 13.12 -7.80 10.52
CA ALA A 244 14.11 -8.19 11.54
C ALA A 244 15.02 -7.02 11.98
N SER A 245 15.35 -6.10 11.08
CA SER A 245 16.20 -4.94 11.39
C SER A 245 15.45 -3.78 12.06
N VAL A 246 14.15 -3.66 11.77
CA VAL A 246 13.30 -2.57 12.28
C VAL A 246 12.69 -2.92 13.63
N TYR A 247 12.34 -4.21 13.85
CA TYR A 247 11.67 -4.67 15.08
C TYR A 247 12.67 -4.84 16.22
N GLN A 248 13.18 -3.70 16.69
CA GLN A 248 13.97 -3.61 17.91
C GLN A 248 13.05 -3.23 19.07
N ARG A 249 13.12 -3.97 20.18
CA ARG A 249 12.26 -3.81 21.34
C ARG A 249 12.16 -2.35 21.78
N ASP A 250 13.29 -1.73 22.10
CA ASP A 250 13.32 -0.36 22.63
C ASP A 250 12.69 0.66 21.66
N LEU A 251 12.93 0.48 20.35
CA LEU A 251 12.36 1.34 19.32
C LEU A 251 10.83 1.16 19.22
N LEU A 252 10.34 -0.08 19.25
CA LEU A 252 8.90 -0.34 19.19
C LEU A 252 8.18 0.12 20.47
N GLU A 253 8.77 -0.10 21.66
CA GLU A 253 8.25 0.40 22.94
C GLU A 253 8.15 1.94 22.94
N GLN A 254 9.15 2.62 22.40
CA GLN A 254 9.14 4.08 22.22
C GLN A 254 8.02 4.53 21.29
N VAL A 255 7.85 3.86 20.15
CA VAL A 255 6.89 4.24 19.10
C VAL A 255 5.46 3.99 19.55
N PHE A 256 5.19 2.79 20.11
CA PHE A 256 3.84 2.37 20.47
C PHE A 256 3.47 2.66 21.93
N GLN A 257 4.43 3.17 22.74
CA GLN A 257 4.24 3.55 24.14
C GLN A 257 3.66 2.39 24.98
N THR A 258 4.14 1.18 24.72
CA THR A 258 3.64 -0.06 25.32
C THR A 258 4.82 -1.00 25.54
N ARG A 259 4.88 -1.67 26.70
CA ARG A 259 5.88 -2.72 26.95
C ARG A 259 5.60 -3.92 26.06
N LEU A 260 6.63 -4.41 25.38
CA LEU A 260 6.51 -5.54 24.48
C LEU A 260 7.77 -6.40 24.43
N THR A 261 7.64 -7.60 23.93
CA THR A 261 8.77 -8.46 23.55
C THR A 261 8.82 -8.63 22.06
N VAL A 262 10.03 -8.81 21.56
CA VAL A 262 10.28 -9.16 20.15
C VAL A 262 11.04 -10.47 20.12
N GLU A 263 10.43 -11.49 19.57
CA GLU A 263 10.98 -12.82 19.39
C GLU A 263 11.21 -13.09 17.92
N GLN A 264 12.28 -13.79 17.56
CA GLN A 264 12.46 -14.27 16.19
C GLN A 264 11.85 -15.67 16.05
N ARG A 265 10.99 -15.82 15.04
CA ARG A 265 10.45 -17.13 14.66
C ARG A 265 11.51 -17.97 13.93
N VAL A 266 11.24 -19.26 13.79
CA VAL A 266 12.13 -20.21 13.07
C VAL A 266 12.41 -19.77 11.64
N ASN A 267 11.47 -19.08 10.99
CA ASN A 267 11.63 -18.53 9.63
C ASN A 267 12.37 -17.18 9.60
N GLY A 268 12.95 -16.73 10.73
CA GLY A 268 13.65 -15.46 10.85
C GLY A 268 12.74 -14.21 10.87
N ARG A 269 11.40 -14.39 10.87
CA ARG A 269 10.44 -13.29 10.96
C ARG A 269 10.19 -12.90 12.43
N PRO A 270 10.09 -11.60 12.75
CA PRO A 270 9.84 -11.17 14.11
C PRO A 270 8.38 -11.42 14.54
N LYS A 271 8.18 -11.74 15.81
CA LYS A 271 6.90 -11.79 16.49
C LYS A 271 6.91 -10.81 17.65
N VAL A 272 5.88 -10.00 17.76
CA VAL A 272 5.70 -9.03 18.85
C VAL A 272 4.59 -9.50 19.76
N SER A 273 4.86 -9.50 21.08
CA SER A 273 3.86 -9.77 22.11
C SER A 273 3.84 -8.63 23.11
N VAL A 274 2.64 -8.18 23.48
CA VAL A 274 2.46 -7.14 24.50
C VAL A 274 2.69 -7.77 25.88
N LEU A 275 3.45 -7.09 26.74
CA LEU A 275 3.62 -7.47 28.12
C LEU A 275 2.56 -6.77 28.97
N GLU A 276 1.87 -7.52 29.81
CA GLU A 276 1.00 -6.93 30.82
C GLU A 276 1.84 -6.07 31.77
N SER A 277 1.33 -4.88 32.09
CA SER A 277 1.91 -4.06 33.16
C SER A 277 1.70 -4.83 34.45
N SER A 278 2.77 -5.39 35.02
CA SER A 278 2.71 -5.86 36.42
C SER A 278 2.34 -4.64 37.27
N GLU A 279 1.19 -4.66 37.90
CA GLU A 279 0.78 -3.70 38.93
C GLU A 279 1.83 -3.58 40.07
#